data_dee0275bd5d88543b133ecc996316cb0
#
_entry.id   dee0275bd5d88543b133ecc996316cb0
#
_cell.length_a   1.000
_cell.length_b   1.000
_cell.length_c   1.000
_cell.angle_alpha   90.00
_cell.angle_beta   90.00
_cell.angle_gamma   90.00
#
_symmetry.space_group_name_H-M   'P 1'
#
loop_
_entity.id
_entity.type
_entity.pdbx_description
1 polymer ?
#
loop_
_entity_poly.entity_id
_entity_poly.type
_entity_poly.pdbx_seq_one_letter_code
_entity_poly.pdbx_strand_id
1 'polypeptide(L)' 'MAKKISSEASVDQQMKKIGEKVRELRRQMNQNYEAWSYLNGINKVSLNRIERGENVTMKMLLEILKKLDVSVQDFFNGIR' A
#
# COMPACT_ATOMS: atom_id res chain seq x y z
N MET A 1 24.73 10.71 -0.64
CA MET A 1 24.38 10.52 -0.07
C MET A 1 23.54 9.99 0.46
N ALA A 2 23.33 9.50 0.34
CA ALA A 2 22.47 9.08 0.82
C ALA A 2 22.05 9.06 1.91
N LYS A 3 21.68 9.29 2.18
CA LYS A 3 21.30 9.37 3.07
C LYS A 3 20.66 8.89 4.05
N LYS A 4 20.62 9.16 4.36
CA LYS A 4 20.34 8.94 5.68
C LYS A 4 18.94 9.13 6.08
N ILE A 5 18.09 9.38 5.13
CA ILE A 5 16.68 9.55 5.37
C ILE A 5 16.09 8.31 6.00
N SER A 6 16.47 7.15 5.48
CA SER A 6 15.92 5.90 5.96
C SER A 6 16.36 5.59 7.39
N SER A 7 17.45 6.19 7.85
CA SER A 7 17.91 5.89 9.20
C SER A 7 17.09 6.59 10.27
N GLU A 8 16.29 7.58 9.90
CA GLU A 8 15.47 8.32 10.87
C GLU A 8 14.07 7.77 10.99
N ALA A 9 13.62 7.05 9.99
CA ALA A 9 12.29 6.44 10.01
C ALA A 9 12.46 4.95 10.21
N SER A 10 11.76 4.40 11.21
CA SER A 10 11.80 2.96 11.43
C SER A 10 11.15 2.24 10.26
N VAL A 11 11.44 0.94 10.15
CA VAL A 11 10.80 0.10 9.15
C VAL A 11 9.28 0.12 9.35
N ASP A 12 8.85 0.05 10.62
CA ASP A 12 7.42 0.05 10.91
C ASP A 12 6.76 1.35 10.46
N GLN A 13 7.42 2.48 10.63
CA GLN A 13 6.88 3.76 10.18
C GLN A 13 6.78 3.81 8.67
N GLN A 14 7.76 3.25 7.98
CA GLN A 14 7.74 3.20 6.53
C GLN A 14 6.62 2.29 6.02
N MET A 15 6.42 1.15 6.70
CA MET A 15 5.34 0.24 6.37
C MET A 15 3.98 0.92 6.53
N LYS A 16 3.82 1.72 7.58
CA LYS A 16 2.56 2.44 7.79
C LYS A 16 2.31 3.46 6.69
N LYS A 17 3.35 4.16 6.25
CA LYS A 17 3.20 5.12 5.16
C LYS A 17 2.77 4.43 3.87
N ILE A 18 3.35 3.27 3.60
CA ILE A 18 2.96 2.49 2.42
C ILE A 18 1.49 2.09 2.54
N GLY A 19 1.11 1.61 3.71
CA GLY A 19 -0.28 1.19 3.94
C GLY A 19 -1.27 2.33 3.82
N GLU A 20 -0.91 3.50 4.35
CA GLU A 20 -1.76 4.68 4.26
C GLU A 20 -1.96 5.11 2.80
N LYS A 21 -0.91 5.02 2.00
CA LYS A 21 -1.01 5.37 0.59
C LYS A 21 -1.91 4.39 -0.16
N VAL A 22 -1.79 3.10 0.14
CA VAL A 22 -2.68 2.10 -0.44
C VAL A 22 -4.13 2.42 -0.08
N ARG A 23 -4.38 2.72 1.19
CA ARG A 23 -5.73 3.05 1.64
C ARG A 23 -6.27 4.28 0.92
N GLU A 24 -5.45 5.31 0.82
CA GLU A 24 -5.85 6.55 0.16
C GLU A 24 -6.29 6.29 -1.29
N LEU A 25 -5.47 5.57 -2.02
CA LEU A 25 -5.77 5.28 -3.43
C LEU A 25 -7.00 4.38 -3.57
N ARG A 26 -7.09 3.37 -2.69
CA ARG A 26 -8.24 2.48 -2.72
C ARG A 26 -9.53 3.23 -2.43
N ARG A 27 -9.51 4.13 -1.44
CA ARG A 27 -10.71 4.90 -1.08
C ARG A 27 -11.19 5.83 -2.18
N GLN A 28 -10.26 6.31 -3.00
CA GLN A 28 -10.65 7.10 -4.16
C GLN A 28 -11.45 6.28 -5.16
N MET A 29 -11.23 4.96 -5.18
CA MET A 29 -11.97 4.06 -6.06
C MET A 29 -13.22 3.51 -5.40
N ASN A 30 -13.13 3.16 -4.11
CA ASN A 30 -14.23 2.59 -3.36
C ASN A 30 -13.95 2.74 -1.87
N GLN A 31 -14.87 3.36 -1.15
CA GLN A 31 -14.72 3.58 0.29
C GLN A 31 -14.75 2.27 1.08
N ASN A 32 -15.44 1.27 0.56
CA ASN A 32 -15.60 0.01 1.27
C ASN A 32 -14.50 -0.97 0.84
N TYR A 33 -13.60 -1.30 1.77
CA TYR A 33 -12.46 -2.14 1.42
C TYR A 33 -12.89 -3.58 1.07
N GLU A 34 -13.94 -4.08 1.69
CA GLU A 34 -14.41 -5.43 1.38
C GLU A 34 -14.97 -5.50 -0.04
N ALA A 35 -15.77 -4.50 -0.42
CA ALA A 35 -16.32 -4.44 -1.76
C ALA A 35 -15.22 -4.31 -2.80
N TRP A 36 -14.24 -3.45 -2.53
CA TRP A 36 -13.12 -3.26 -3.46
C TRP A 36 -12.33 -4.55 -3.62
N SER A 37 -12.07 -5.23 -2.49
CA SER A 37 -11.33 -6.51 -2.52
C SER A 37 -12.06 -7.54 -3.38
N TYR A 38 -13.35 -7.67 -3.15
CA TYR A 38 -14.16 -8.64 -3.87
C TYR A 38 -14.16 -8.33 -5.37
N LEU A 39 -14.40 -7.08 -5.72
CA LEU A 39 -14.49 -6.68 -7.12
C LEU A 39 -13.18 -6.86 -7.88
N ASN A 40 -12.06 -6.76 -7.17
CA ASN A 40 -10.74 -6.82 -7.78
C ASN A 40 -10.04 -8.15 -7.56
N GLY A 41 -10.69 -9.11 -6.92
CA GLY A 41 -10.08 -10.41 -6.68
C GLY A 41 -8.90 -10.36 -5.72
N ILE A 42 -8.90 -9.40 -4.80
CA ILE A 42 -7.85 -9.27 -3.80
C ILE A 42 -8.38 -9.82 -2.48
N ASN A 43 -7.55 -10.60 -1.78
CA ASN A 43 -7.91 -11.12 -0.48
C ASN A 43 -8.08 -9.96 0.51
N LYS A 44 -9.26 -9.88 1.15
CA LYS A 44 -9.55 -8.73 2.01
C LYS A 44 -8.68 -8.70 3.26
N VAL A 45 -8.27 -9.88 3.75
CA VAL A 45 -7.40 -9.92 4.93
C VAL A 45 -6.03 -9.34 4.57
N SER A 46 -5.51 -9.70 3.41
CA SER A 46 -4.23 -9.17 2.94
C SER A 46 -4.30 -7.67 2.71
N LEU A 47 -5.38 -7.19 2.10
CA LEU A 47 -5.56 -5.76 1.89
C LEU A 47 -5.62 -5.02 3.23
N ASN A 48 -6.40 -5.55 4.17
CA ASN A 48 -6.51 -4.93 5.48
C ASN A 48 -5.16 -4.86 6.18
N ARG A 49 -4.37 -5.93 6.08
CA ARG A 49 -3.05 -5.96 6.69
C ARG A 49 -2.14 -4.88 6.12
N ILE A 50 -2.10 -4.75 4.78
CA ILE A 50 -1.22 -3.76 4.18
C ILE A 50 -1.69 -2.35 4.52
N GLU A 51 -3.00 -2.10 4.55
CA GLU A 51 -3.52 -0.78 4.89
C GLU A 51 -3.20 -0.40 6.33
N ARG A 52 -3.01 -1.39 7.21
CA ARG A 52 -2.63 -1.14 8.60
C ARG A 52 -1.12 -1.08 8.81
N GLY A 53 -0.34 -1.24 7.74
CA GLY A 53 1.11 -1.20 7.83
C GLY A 53 1.73 -2.50 8.30
N GLU A 54 1.00 -3.60 8.20
CA GLU A 54 1.53 -4.91 8.59
C GLU A 54 2.27 -5.54 7.43
N ASN A 55 3.04 -6.57 7.76
CA ASN A 55 3.89 -7.23 6.77
C ASN A 55 3.06 -7.98 5.72
N VAL A 56 3.41 -7.76 4.47
CA VAL A 56 2.83 -8.50 3.34
C VAL A 56 3.95 -8.82 2.38
N THR A 57 3.71 -9.75 1.47
CA THR A 57 4.71 -10.08 0.47
C THR A 57 4.78 -8.98 -0.60
N MET A 58 5.94 -8.83 -1.21
CA MET A 58 6.09 -7.91 -2.33
C MET A 58 5.14 -8.28 -3.46
N LYS A 59 4.93 -9.58 -3.69
CA LYS A 59 4.01 -10.02 -4.73
C LYS A 59 2.60 -9.48 -4.48
N MET A 60 2.12 -9.58 -3.24
CA MET A 60 0.79 -9.08 -2.90
C MET A 60 0.71 -7.56 -3.11
N LEU A 61 1.75 -6.84 -2.68
CA LEU A 61 1.77 -5.40 -2.89
C LEU A 61 1.67 -5.06 -4.38
N LEU A 62 2.46 -5.75 -5.21
CA LEU A 62 2.43 -5.48 -6.64
C LEU A 62 1.08 -5.80 -7.27
N GLU A 63 0.42 -6.86 -6.80
CA GLU A 63 -0.91 -7.19 -7.28
C GLU A 63 -1.92 -6.11 -6.93
N ILE A 64 -1.81 -5.59 -5.71
CA ILE A 64 -2.69 -4.51 -5.27
C ILE A 64 -2.45 -3.25 -6.09
N LEU A 65 -1.18 -2.88 -6.30
CA LEU A 65 -0.86 -1.69 -7.10
C LEU A 65 -1.39 -1.81 -8.52
N LYS A 66 -1.34 -3.01 -9.08
CA LYS A 66 -1.89 -3.23 -10.41
C LYS A 66 -3.39 -2.96 -10.44
N LYS A 67 -4.10 -3.39 -9.42
CA LYS A 67 -5.55 -3.16 -9.33
C LYS A 67 -5.87 -1.70 -9.03
N LEU A 68 -4.95 -1.00 -8.38
CA LEU A 68 -5.10 0.44 -8.15
C LEU A 68 -4.72 1.26 -9.37
N ASP A 69 -4.21 0.61 -10.41
CA ASP A 69 -3.82 1.24 -11.66
C ASP A 69 -2.75 2.31 -11.45
N VAL A 70 -1.76 1.97 -10.63
CA VAL A 70 -0.64 2.86 -10.38
C VAL A 70 0.65 2.08 -10.55
N SER A 71 1.65 2.70 -11.18
CA SER A 71 2.95 2.07 -11.32
C SER A 71 3.67 2.06 -9.98
N VAL A 72 4.62 1.12 -9.85
CA VAL A 72 5.44 1.07 -8.64
C VAL A 72 6.16 2.39 -8.42
N GLN A 73 6.72 2.94 -9.49
CA GLN A 73 7.46 4.18 -9.39
C GLN A 73 6.58 5.34 -8.93
N ASP A 74 5.41 5.49 -9.53
CA ASP A 74 4.50 6.57 -9.16
C ASP A 74 3.98 6.38 -7.74
N PHE A 75 3.72 5.15 -7.36
CA PHE A 75 3.26 4.86 -6.01
C PHE A 75 4.25 5.35 -4.97
N PHE A 76 5.53 4.95 -5.12
CA PHE A 76 6.53 5.31 -4.13
C PHE A 76 6.92 6.79 -4.22
N ASN A 77 6.83 7.40 -5.41
CA ASN A 77 7.04 8.83 -5.51
C ASN A 77 5.99 9.63 -4.76
N GLY A 78 4.81 9.07 -4.57
CA GLY A 78 3.74 9.74 -3.84
C GLY A 78 3.83 9.60 -2.33
N ILE A 79 4.82 8.87 -1.83
CA ILE A 79 5.00 8.67 -0.40
C ILE A 79 6.07 9.61 0.12
N ARG A 80 5.75 10.34 1.20
CA ARG A 80 6.66 11.32 1.79
C ARG A 80 7.27 10.84 3.10
#